data_20c18ba43d3012d17163eafb43fe52d6
#
_entry.id   20c18ba43d3012d17163eafb43fe52d6
#
_cell.length_a   1.000
_cell.length_b   1.000
_cell.length_c   1.000
_cell.angle_alpha   90.00
_cell.angle_beta   90.00
_cell.angle_gamma   90.00
#
_symmetry.space_group_name_H-M   'P 1'
#
loop_
_entity.id
_entity.type
_entity.pdbx_description
1 polymer ?
#
loop_
_entity_poly.entity_id
_entity_poly.type
_entity_poly.pdbx_seq_one_letter_code
_entity_poly.pdbx_strand_id
1 'polypeptide(L)'
;TSDLSSDSLEIVKKGIQAAEEYLGSYGPMRVYIIGSDTSATDEAIEDYCSWAYDRADLLERCPNDQGVGIYEMAYYGGSNAFAQHSRRRSSPNQSFVIGNPGNMGDYGSKISAHEYVHIFQNAHNLYAEADVFGLESPIWMEEGAAEFLALYLADQKGWVSFEQEMAFALEQTQDLRDLVPDLTIRDLADSRERVGSYCGLCFGVMQYATGQWATAWLVNQSSLDDFFFTFYPNVYELGVDGAFEKAFGLTMEEFYVEFEEFLELPADQQMAILPNP
;
A
#
# COMPACT_ATOMS: atom_id res chain seq x y z
N THR A 1 22.37 -0.31 -0.87
CA THR A 1 23.66 -1.03 -0.92
C THR A 1 24.64 -0.35 -1.85
N SER A 2 25.95 -0.64 -1.74
CA SER A 2 27.02 0.06 -2.44
C SER A 2 27.11 -0.24 -3.94
N ASP A 3 26.44 -1.27 -4.43
CA ASP A 3 26.39 -1.71 -5.82
C ASP A 3 25.35 -0.97 -6.68
N LEU A 4 24.55 -0.11 -6.04
CA LEU A 4 23.50 0.65 -6.70
C LEU A 4 24.04 1.88 -7.47
N SER A 5 23.40 2.20 -8.57
CA SER A 5 23.66 3.44 -9.30
C SER A 5 23.12 4.66 -8.54
N SER A 6 23.69 5.84 -8.83
CA SER A 6 23.14 7.11 -8.33
C SER A 6 21.68 7.31 -8.72
N ASP A 7 21.26 6.78 -9.86
CA ASP A 7 19.90 6.91 -10.39
C ASP A 7 18.90 6.15 -9.52
N SER A 8 19.29 5.00 -8.94
CA SER A 8 18.46 4.25 -8.00
C SER A 8 18.07 5.08 -6.79
N LEU A 9 18.98 5.85 -6.22
CA LEU A 9 18.71 6.74 -5.10
C LEU A 9 17.79 7.89 -5.49
N GLU A 10 18.00 8.49 -6.66
CA GLU A 10 17.16 9.60 -7.14
C GLU A 10 15.73 9.15 -7.46
N ILE A 11 15.56 7.95 -8.03
CA ILE A 11 14.26 7.35 -8.29
C ILE A 11 13.46 7.24 -6.98
N VAL A 12 14.07 6.66 -5.95
CA VAL A 12 13.40 6.49 -4.64
C VAL A 12 13.10 7.83 -3.98
N LYS A 13 14.04 8.76 -3.99
CA LYS A 13 13.83 10.11 -3.43
C LYS A 13 12.68 10.84 -4.09
N LYS A 14 12.59 10.80 -5.43
CA LYS A 14 11.49 11.45 -6.17
C LYS A 14 10.13 10.92 -5.74
N GLY A 15 9.99 9.60 -5.61
CA GLY A 15 8.73 8.99 -5.18
C GLY A 15 8.34 9.39 -3.76
N ILE A 16 9.27 9.28 -2.81
CA ILE A 16 9.04 9.69 -1.41
C ILE A 16 8.67 11.18 -1.35
N GLN A 17 9.42 12.05 -2.04
CA GLN A 17 9.15 13.49 -2.05
C GLN A 17 7.76 13.83 -2.60
N ALA A 18 7.33 13.18 -3.68
CA ALA A 18 6.01 13.41 -4.24
C ALA A 18 4.89 13.04 -3.24
N ALA A 19 5.05 11.93 -2.51
CA ALA A 19 4.11 11.52 -1.49
C ALA A 19 4.16 12.41 -0.23
N GLU A 20 5.37 12.82 0.22
CA GLU A 20 5.53 13.76 1.33
C GLU A 20 4.94 15.15 1.05
N GLU A 21 5.05 15.63 -0.19
CA GLU A 21 4.45 16.91 -0.60
C GLU A 21 2.93 16.92 -0.41
N TYR A 22 2.26 15.78 -0.58
CA TYR A 22 0.81 15.65 -0.41
C TYR A 22 0.43 15.23 1.02
N LEU A 23 1.03 14.15 1.54
CA LEU A 23 0.62 13.54 2.81
C LEU A 23 1.27 14.19 4.05
N GLY A 24 2.39 14.90 3.90
CA GLY A 24 3.23 15.34 5.00
C GLY A 24 4.35 14.34 5.33
N SER A 25 5.20 14.70 6.30
CA SER A 25 6.37 13.90 6.67
C SER A 25 6.09 13.08 7.94
N TYR A 26 6.34 11.79 7.86
CA TYR A 26 6.10 10.81 8.92
C TYR A 26 7.37 10.03 9.26
N GLY A 27 7.67 9.93 10.55
CA GLY A 27 8.87 9.24 11.01
C GLY A 27 8.85 8.98 12.51
N PRO A 28 9.91 8.38 13.04
CA PRO A 28 11.20 8.09 12.41
C PRO A 28 11.13 6.93 11.39
N MET A 29 11.76 7.14 10.22
CA MET A 29 11.78 6.17 9.12
C MET A 29 13.22 5.94 8.63
N ARG A 30 13.54 4.69 8.22
CA ARG A 30 14.73 4.35 7.43
C ARG A 30 14.34 3.78 6.08
N VAL A 31 15.10 4.15 5.05
CA VAL A 31 14.92 3.65 3.68
C VAL A 31 16.10 2.76 3.33
N TYR A 32 15.82 1.53 2.94
CA TYR A 32 16.78 0.54 2.50
C TYR A 32 16.63 0.31 1.00
N ILE A 33 17.60 0.79 0.23
CA ILE A 33 17.66 0.56 -1.21
C ILE A 33 18.67 -0.55 -1.42
N ILE A 34 18.23 -1.69 -1.96
CA ILE A 34 19.01 -2.93 -2.01
C ILE A 34 19.26 -3.31 -3.46
N GLY A 35 20.53 -3.59 -3.78
CA GLY A 35 20.98 -4.10 -5.06
C GLY A 35 21.14 -5.64 -5.06
N SER A 36 21.92 -6.13 -6.02
CA SER A 36 22.14 -7.58 -6.22
C SER A 36 23.37 -8.12 -5.47
N ASP A 37 24.16 -7.26 -4.81
CA ASP A 37 25.31 -7.70 -4.01
C ASP A 37 24.83 -8.33 -2.69
N THR A 38 25.00 -9.65 -2.59
CA THR A 38 24.57 -10.42 -1.41
C THR A 38 25.25 -9.99 -0.13
N SER A 39 26.55 -9.63 -0.17
CA SER A 39 27.28 -9.19 1.02
C SER A 39 26.72 -7.84 1.54
N ALA A 40 26.43 -6.91 0.63
CA ALA A 40 25.81 -5.64 0.98
C ALA A 40 24.35 -5.81 1.44
N THR A 41 23.66 -6.84 0.94
CA THR A 41 22.32 -7.19 1.40
C THR A 41 22.36 -7.76 2.82
N ASP A 42 23.34 -8.59 3.17
CA ASP A 42 23.56 -9.08 4.54
C ASP A 42 23.73 -7.93 5.53
N GLU A 43 24.61 -6.97 5.21
CA GLU A 43 24.83 -5.78 6.04
C GLU A 43 23.54 -4.95 6.19
N ALA A 44 22.75 -4.80 5.12
CA ALA A 44 21.49 -4.09 5.15
C ALA A 44 20.44 -4.80 6.03
N ILE A 45 20.39 -6.15 6.00
CA ILE A 45 19.50 -6.94 6.87
C ILE A 45 19.90 -6.79 8.34
N GLU A 46 21.19 -6.82 8.66
CA GLU A 46 21.66 -6.63 10.04
C GLU A 46 21.29 -5.21 10.56
N ASP A 47 21.49 -4.18 9.74
CA ASP A 47 21.09 -2.80 10.11
C ASP A 47 19.57 -2.66 10.21
N TYR A 48 18.81 -3.26 9.28
CA TYR A 48 17.35 -3.29 9.35
C TYR A 48 16.86 -3.94 10.65
N CYS A 49 17.38 -5.12 11.00
CA CYS A 49 16.98 -5.81 12.22
C CYS A 49 17.28 -5.00 13.48
N SER A 50 18.45 -4.36 13.53
CA SER A 50 18.85 -3.48 14.64
C SER A 50 17.97 -2.22 14.72
N TRP A 51 17.50 -1.72 13.59
CA TRP A 51 16.56 -0.60 13.51
C TRP A 51 15.16 -1.01 13.92
N ALA A 52 14.66 -2.15 13.37
CA ALA A 52 13.30 -2.59 13.55
C ALA A 52 13.00 -3.10 14.97
N TYR A 53 13.99 -3.69 15.66
CA TYR A 53 13.78 -4.36 16.94
C TYR A 53 14.78 -3.93 18.00
N ASP A 54 14.34 -3.89 19.27
CA ASP A 54 15.19 -3.67 20.46
C ASP A 54 15.08 -4.83 21.50
N ARG A 55 14.33 -5.87 21.17
CA ARG A 55 14.19 -7.08 21.99
C ARG A 55 15.09 -8.20 21.47
N ALA A 56 15.84 -8.84 22.36
CA ALA A 56 16.84 -9.85 22.01
C ALA A 56 16.26 -11.04 21.22
N ASP A 57 15.07 -11.51 21.61
CA ASP A 57 14.38 -12.62 20.94
C ASP A 57 13.95 -12.30 19.50
N LEU A 58 13.58 -11.04 19.24
CA LEU A 58 13.22 -10.58 17.91
C LEU A 58 14.45 -10.28 17.06
N LEU A 59 15.50 -9.71 17.65
CA LEU A 59 16.79 -9.48 16.98
C LEU A 59 17.41 -10.77 16.47
N GLU A 60 17.39 -11.83 17.29
CA GLU A 60 17.96 -13.13 16.92
C GLU A 60 17.21 -13.78 15.74
N ARG A 61 15.91 -13.64 15.67
CA ARG A 61 15.08 -14.25 14.61
C ARG A 61 14.99 -13.42 13.34
N CYS A 62 15.12 -12.11 13.46
CA CYS A 62 14.86 -11.16 12.37
C CYS A 62 15.57 -11.49 11.05
N PRO A 63 16.87 -11.88 11.01
CA PRO A 63 17.50 -12.24 9.75
C PRO A 63 16.83 -13.42 9.03
N ASN A 64 16.28 -14.38 9.78
CA ASN A 64 15.57 -15.52 9.23
C ASN A 64 14.10 -15.20 8.89
N ASP A 65 13.44 -14.35 9.68
CA ASP A 65 12.02 -14.05 9.52
C ASP A 65 11.80 -12.96 8.45
N GLN A 66 12.62 -11.89 8.44
CA GLN A 66 12.49 -10.75 7.54
C GLN A 66 13.56 -10.75 6.44
N GLY A 67 14.74 -11.26 6.72
CA GLY A 67 15.87 -11.27 5.79
C GLY A 67 15.57 -12.03 4.50
N VAL A 68 14.79 -13.11 4.56
CA VAL A 68 14.36 -13.86 3.36
C VAL A 68 13.57 -12.96 2.41
N GLY A 69 12.58 -12.22 2.91
CA GLY A 69 11.80 -11.28 2.08
C GLY A 69 12.67 -10.16 1.51
N ILE A 70 13.64 -9.65 2.28
CA ILE A 70 14.59 -8.63 1.81
C ILE A 70 15.49 -9.19 0.70
N TYR A 71 15.95 -10.44 0.80
CA TYR A 71 16.67 -11.11 -0.29
C TYR A 71 15.82 -11.32 -1.53
N GLU A 72 14.55 -11.67 -1.37
CA GLU A 72 13.62 -11.81 -2.48
C GLU A 72 13.42 -10.48 -3.21
N MET A 73 13.27 -9.36 -2.49
CA MET A 73 13.21 -8.02 -3.07
C MET A 73 14.51 -7.66 -3.81
N ALA A 74 15.67 -8.01 -3.25
CA ALA A 74 16.96 -7.79 -3.89
C ALA A 74 17.11 -8.58 -5.20
N TYR A 75 16.62 -9.80 -5.26
CA TYR A 75 16.78 -10.71 -6.38
C TYR A 75 15.73 -10.50 -7.48
N TYR A 76 14.45 -10.40 -7.10
CA TYR A 76 13.32 -10.30 -8.04
C TYR A 76 12.88 -8.87 -8.31
N GLY A 77 13.35 -7.91 -7.53
CA GLY A 77 12.74 -6.60 -7.40
C GLY A 77 11.53 -6.66 -6.46
N GLY A 78 11.03 -5.48 -6.10
CA GLY A 78 9.90 -5.34 -5.20
C GLY A 78 10.19 -4.37 -4.07
N SER A 79 9.17 -4.11 -3.27
CA SER A 79 9.26 -3.14 -2.18
C SER A 79 8.31 -3.55 -1.05
N ASN A 80 8.51 -3.01 0.12
CA ASN A 80 7.59 -3.12 1.24
C ASN A 80 7.88 -2.04 2.30
N ALA A 81 6.83 -1.49 2.88
CA ALA A 81 6.89 -0.65 4.07
C ALA A 81 6.57 -1.47 5.33
N PHE A 82 7.36 -1.27 6.36
CA PHE A 82 7.25 -2.00 7.62
C PHE A 82 7.08 -1.02 8.78
N ALA A 83 6.10 -1.26 9.63
CA ALA A 83 5.92 -0.56 10.89
C ALA A 83 6.25 -1.45 12.09
N GLN A 84 6.94 -0.89 13.08
CA GLN A 84 7.27 -1.57 14.32
C GLN A 84 6.53 -0.90 15.47
N HIS A 85 5.52 -1.59 16.00
CA HIS A 85 4.71 -1.15 17.13
C HIS A 85 5.41 -1.33 18.49
N SER A 86 4.87 -0.72 19.52
CA SER A 86 5.37 -0.74 20.90
C SER A 86 5.61 -2.14 21.49
N ARG A 87 4.97 -3.19 20.97
CA ARG A 87 5.23 -4.59 21.36
C ARG A 87 6.57 -5.13 20.87
N ARG A 88 7.08 -4.57 19.77
CA ARG A 88 8.32 -5.03 19.12
C ARG A 88 9.48 -4.11 19.42
N ARG A 89 9.19 -2.87 19.78
CA ARG A 89 10.17 -1.84 20.09
C ARG A 89 9.64 -0.85 21.12
N SER A 90 10.53 -0.34 21.98
CA SER A 90 10.21 0.68 23.00
C SER A 90 9.77 2.03 22.40
N SER A 91 10.23 2.33 21.20
CA SER A 91 9.80 3.51 20.43
C SER A 91 9.38 3.06 19.03
N PRO A 92 8.13 3.32 18.60
CA PRO A 92 7.67 2.98 17.26
C PRO A 92 8.56 3.58 16.19
N ASN A 93 8.82 2.82 15.14
CA ASN A 93 9.53 3.29 13.96
C ASN A 93 9.04 2.58 12.71
N GLN A 94 9.48 3.07 11.56
CA GLN A 94 9.10 2.54 10.28
C GLN A 94 10.31 2.30 9.40
N SER A 95 10.16 1.39 8.45
CA SER A 95 11.17 1.10 7.44
C SER A 95 10.50 0.96 6.09
N PHE A 96 11.21 1.39 5.07
CA PHE A 96 10.86 1.16 3.68
C PHE A 96 12.02 0.43 3.02
N VAL A 97 11.75 -0.69 2.36
CA VAL A 97 12.73 -1.50 1.64
C VAL A 97 12.33 -1.57 0.18
N ILE A 98 13.28 -1.35 -0.74
CA ILE A 98 13.07 -1.51 -2.18
C ILE A 98 14.29 -2.14 -2.84
N GLY A 99 14.06 -3.17 -3.67
CA GLY A 99 15.07 -3.88 -4.42
C GLY A 99 15.22 -3.35 -5.85
N ASN A 100 16.45 -3.04 -6.26
CA ASN A 100 16.82 -2.69 -7.64
C ASN A 100 15.94 -1.63 -8.34
N PRO A 101 15.59 -0.52 -7.71
CA PRO A 101 14.64 0.46 -8.28
C PRO A 101 15.15 1.07 -9.61
N GLY A 102 16.45 1.10 -9.85
CA GLY A 102 17.04 1.56 -11.10
C GLY A 102 16.59 0.78 -12.34
N ASN A 103 16.16 -0.47 -12.17
CA ASN A 103 15.65 -1.30 -13.26
C ASN A 103 14.20 -0.93 -13.66
N MET A 104 13.50 -0.14 -12.84
CA MET A 104 12.10 0.20 -12.99
C MET A 104 11.89 1.60 -13.61
N GLY A 105 12.94 2.43 -13.71
CA GLY A 105 12.84 3.79 -14.22
C GLY A 105 11.84 4.64 -13.40
N ASP A 106 11.02 5.44 -14.08
CA ASP A 106 10.01 6.29 -13.44
C ASP A 106 8.94 5.49 -12.67
N TYR A 107 8.70 4.23 -13.06
CA TYR A 107 7.81 3.33 -12.31
C TYR A 107 8.37 3.01 -10.91
N GLY A 108 9.68 3.00 -10.74
CA GLY A 108 10.32 2.89 -9.41
C GLY A 108 10.02 4.09 -8.51
N SER A 109 9.85 5.29 -9.08
CA SER A 109 9.40 6.47 -8.32
C SER A 109 7.95 6.33 -7.89
N LYS A 110 7.07 5.82 -8.76
CA LYS A 110 5.67 5.53 -8.42
C LYS A 110 5.58 4.48 -7.30
N ILE A 111 6.36 3.39 -7.38
CA ILE A 111 6.41 2.37 -6.31
C ILE A 111 6.89 3.00 -4.99
N SER A 112 7.90 3.87 -5.04
CA SER A 112 8.39 4.54 -3.83
C SER A 112 7.35 5.48 -3.21
N ALA A 113 6.49 6.10 -4.03
CA ALA A 113 5.34 6.86 -3.54
C ALA A 113 4.29 5.94 -2.91
N HIS A 114 4.00 4.78 -3.51
CA HIS A 114 3.10 3.75 -2.97
C HIS A 114 3.55 3.30 -1.56
N GLU A 115 4.82 2.94 -1.39
CA GLU A 115 5.34 2.53 -0.10
C GLU A 115 5.31 3.67 0.94
N TYR A 116 5.48 4.92 0.51
CA TYR A 116 5.32 6.04 1.41
C TYR A 116 3.87 6.25 1.87
N VAL A 117 2.89 5.90 1.04
CA VAL A 117 1.49 5.88 1.50
C VAL A 117 1.31 4.89 2.64
N HIS A 118 1.95 3.71 2.59
CA HIS A 118 1.94 2.79 3.72
C HIS A 118 2.65 3.36 4.96
N ILE A 119 3.72 4.14 4.80
CA ILE A 119 4.34 4.87 5.92
C ILE A 119 3.34 5.83 6.57
N PHE A 120 2.55 6.54 5.77
CA PHE A 120 1.47 7.41 6.25
C PHE A 120 0.37 6.59 6.97
N GLN A 121 -0.16 5.54 6.36
CA GLN A 121 -1.19 4.66 6.93
C GLN A 121 -0.73 4.09 8.27
N ASN A 122 0.48 3.53 8.29
CA ASN A 122 1.08 2.98 9.50
C ASN A 122 1.28 4.04 10.60
N ALA A 123 1.64 5.27 10.26
CA ALA A 123 1.83 6.35 11.24
C ALA A 123 0.54 6.66 12.01
N HIS A 124 -0.62 6.55 11.37
CA HIS A 124 -1.91 6.72 12.01
C HIS A 124 -2.32 5.51 12.88
N ASN A 125 -1.76 4.32 12.61
CA ASN A 125 -2.03 3.08 13.35
C ASN A 125 -0.94 2.71 14.39
N LEU A 126 0.23 3.36 14.39
CA LEU A 126 1.38 3.01 15.25
C LEU A 126 1.11 3.11 16.75
N TYR A 127 0.19 3.95 17.14
CA TYR A 127 -0.19 4.15 18.55
C TYR A 127 -1.42 3.32 18.94
N ALA A 128 -2.04 2.64 17.99
CA ALA A 128 -3.04 1.65 18.32
C ALA A 128 -2.37 0.54 19.13
N GLU A 129 -2.81 0.31 20.34
CA GLU A 129 -2.36 -0.87 21.09
C GLU A 129 -2.75 -2.09 20.26
N ALA A 130 -1.76 -2.89 19.90
CA ALA A 130 -1.88 -4.02 18.95
C ALA A 130 -2.87 -5.12 19.38
N ASP A 131 -3.71 -4.89 20.37
CA ASP A 131 -4.81 -5.74 20.82
C ASP A 131 -6.18 -5.15 20.52
N VAL A 132 -6.25 -4.00 19.86
CA VAL A 132 -7.55 -3.45 19.48
C VAL A 132 -7.92 -4.07 18.13
N PHE A 133 -8.56 -5.23 18.20
CA PHE A 133 -9.27 -5.84 17.06
C PHE A 133 -10.16 -4.75 16.42
N GLY A 134 -10.02 -4.56 15.12
CA GLY A 134 -10.85 -3.60 14.37
C GLY A 134 -10.20 -2.24 14.09
N LEU A 135 -8.88 -2.08 14.31
CA LEU A 135 -8.13 -0.90 13.87
C LEU A 135 -7.33 -1.14 12.58
N GLU A 136 -7.30 -2.38 12.08
CA GLU A 136 -6.70 -2.66 10.78
C GLU A 136 -7.75 -2.44 9.69
N SER A 137 -7.50 -1.49 8.81
CA SER A 137 -8.32 -1.32 7.60
C SER A 137 -8.27 -2.57 6.72
N PRO A 138 -9.31 -2.86 5.94
CA PRO A 138 -9.28 -3.97 5.00
C PRO A 138 -8.10 -3.85 4.03
N ILE A 139 -7.46 -4.97 3.68
CA ILE A 139 -6.27 -4.96 2.81
C ILE A 139 -6.52 -4.29 1.46
N TRP A 140 -7.73 -4.40 0.90
CA TRP A 140 -8.08 -3.71 -0.34
C TRP A 140 -8.06 -2.20 -0.21
N MET A 141 -8.35 -1.68 0.99
CA MET A 141 -8.31 -0.26 1.28
C MET A 141 -6.88 0.21 1.51
N GLU A 142 -6.04 -0.59 2.15
CA GLU A 142 -4.64 -0.26 2.38
C GLU A 142 -3.87 -0.23 1.06
N GLU A 143 -3.88 -1.34 0.33
CA GLU A 143 -3.15 -1.48 -0.94
C GLU A 143 -3.78 -0.67 -2.07
N GLY A 144 -5.11 -0.70 -2.16
CA GLY A 144 -5.83 0.05 -3.19
C GLY A 144 -5.67 1.56 -3.06
N ALA A 145 -5.69 2.10 -1.83
CA ALA A 145 -5.44 3.51 -1.60
C ALA A 145 -3.98 3.90 -1.87
N ALA A 146 -3.02 3.04 -1.49
CA ALA A 146 -1.61 3.27 -1.77
C ALA A 146 -1.34 3.29 -3.28
N GLU A 147 -1.91 2.33 -4.01
CA GLU A 147 -1.79 2.25 -5.47
C GLU A 147 -2.46 3.44 -6.17
N PHE A 148 -3.69 3.76 -5.79
CA PHE A 148 -4.45 4.88 -6.36
C PHE A 148 -3.72 6.22 -6.18
N LEU A 149 -3.31 6.56 -4.95
CA LEU A 149 -2.63 7.82 -4.70
C LEU A 149 -1.26 7.88 -5.38
N ALA A 150 -0.51 6.78 -5.37
CA ALA A 150 0.78 6.73 -6.06
C ALA A 150 0.65 6.96 -7.56
N LEU A 151 -0.36 6.39 -8.21
CA LEU A 151 -0.65 6.62 -9.64
C LEU A 151 -1.09 8.07 -9.89
N TYR A 152 -1.96 8.60 -9.04
CA TYR A 152 -2.43 9.99 -9.13
C TYR A 152 -1.28 11.00 -9.05
N LEU A 153 -0.38 10.82 -8.08
CA LEU A 153 0.81 11.66 -7.92
C LEU A 153 1.84 11.46 -9.04
N ALA A 154 2.00 10.21 -9.50
CA ALA A 154 2.93 9.88 -10.58
C ALA A 154 2.51 10.50 -11.92
N ASP A 155 1.21 10.60 -12.20
CA ASP A 155 0.70 11.31 -13.39
C ASP A 155 1.02 12.80 -13.34
N GLN A 156 0.80 13.46 -12.19
CA GLN A 156 1.17 14.88 -11.99
C GLN A 156 2.65 15.16 -12.23
N LYS A 157 3.51 14.17 -12.01
CA LYS A 157 4.96 14.25 -12.26
C LYS A 157 5.35 13.78 -13.67
N GLY A 158 4.40 13.27 -14.46
CA GLY A 158 4.63 12.75 -15.81
C GLY A 158 5.38 11.42 -15.86
N TRP A 159 5.31 10.61 -14.80
CA TRP A 159 5.98 9.30 -14.71
C TRP A 159 5.16 8.18 -15.35
N VAL A 160 3.84 8.22 -15.14
CA VAL A 160 2.88 7.25 -15.70
C VAL A 160 1.62 7.99 -16.11
N SER A 161 0.72 7.35 -16.84
CA SER A 161 -0.62 7.86 -17.13
C SER A 161 -1.62 7.26 -16.14
N PHE A 162 -2.20 8.07 -15.28
CA PHE A 162 -3.22 7.63 -14.32
C PHE A 162 -4.41 6.99 -15.01
N GLU A 163 -4.92 7.62 -16.07
CA GLU A 163 -6.06 7.10 -16.83
C GLU A 163 -5.77 5.71 -17.44
N GLN A 164 -4.56 5.50 -18.01
CA GLN A 164 -4.19 4.22 -18.62
C GLN A 164 -4.02 3.12 -17.58
N GLU A 165 -3.38 3.41 -16.44
CA GLU A 165 -3.21 2.45 -15.35
C GLU A 165 -4.56 2.07 -14.72
N MET A 166 -5.44 3.04 -14.51
CA MET A 166 -6.80 2.79 -14.00
C MET A 166 -7.64 1.99 -15.01
N ALA A 167 -7.53 2.26 -16.31
CA ALA A 167 -8.21 1.44 -17.34
C ALA A 167 -7.70 0.00 -17.34
N PHE A 168 -6.39 -0.21 -17.20
CA PHE A 168 -5.81 -1.55 -17.10
C PHE A 168 -6.28 -2.29 -15.83
N ALA A 169 -6.35 -1.59 -14.71
CA ALA A 169 -6.87 -2.16 -13.46
C ALA A 169 -8.36 -2.51 -13.56
N LEU A 170 -9.14 -1.72 -14.33
CA LEU A 170 -10.53 -2.04 -14.60
C LEU A 170 -10.68 -3.34 -15.41
N GLU A 171 -9.88 -3.49 -16.46
CA GLU A 171 -9.84 -4.72 -17.25
C GLU A 171 -9.52 -5.93 -16.37
N GLN A 172 -8.49 -5.86 -15.53
CA GLN A 172 -8.15 -6.93 -14.59
C GLN A 172 -9.29 -7.25 -13.62
N THR A 173 -9.97 -6.23 -13.10
CA THR A 173 -11.12 -6.41 -12.20
C THR A 173 -12.28 -7.09 -12.91
N GLN A 174 -12.60 -6.70 -14.14
CA GLN A 174 -13.67 -7.32 -14.92
C GLN A 174 -13.32 -8.77 -15.33
N ASP A 175 -12.09 -9.02 -15.76
CA ASP A 175 -11.61 -10.37 -16.06
C ASP A 175 -11.73 -11.29 -14.83
N LEU A 176 -11.42 -10.78 -13.63
CA LEU A 176 -11.58 -11.54 -12.41
C LEU A 176 -13.06 -11.84 -12.10
N ARG A 177 -13.95 -10.87 -12.29
CA ARG A 177 -15.39 -11.05 -12.10
C ARG A 177 -15.98 -12.06 -13.09
N ASP A 178 -15.52 -12.06 -14.32
CA ASP A 178 -15.91 -13.07 -15.32
C ASP A 178 -15.40 -14.47 -14.95
N LEU A 179 -14.21 -14.55 -14.37
CA LEU A 179 -13.61 -15.83 -13.94
C LEU A 179 -14.25 -16.40 -12.67
N VAL A 180 -14.58 -15.54 -11.70
CA VAL A 180 -15.13 -15.93 -10.39
C VAL A 180 -16.30 -14.97 -10.04
N PRO A 181 -17.49 -15.14 -10.65
CA PRO A 181 -18.59 -14.19 -10.56
C PRO A 181 -19.14 -13.93 -9.15
N ASP A 182 -18.96 -14.90 -8.24
CA ASP A 182 -19.45 -14.80 -6.86
C ASP A 182 -18.41 -14.19 -5.89
N LEU A 183 -17.22 -13.82 -6.40
CA LEU A 183 -16.16 -13.23 -5.60
C LEU A 183 -16.31 -11.72 -5.55
N THR A 184 -16.43 -11.18 -4.34
CA THR A 184 -16.60 -9.74 -4.08
C THR A 184 -15.42 -9.17 -3.29
N ILE A 185 -15.28 -7.85 -3.29
CA ILE A 185 -14.26 -7.17 -2.48
C ILE A 185 -14.47 -7.38 -0.97
N ARG A 186 -15.72 -7.65 -0.55
CA ARG A 186 -16.06 -8.04 0.81
C ARG A 186 -15.40 -9.36 1.22
N ASP A 187 -15.36 -10.35 0.31
CA ASP A 187 -14.72 -11.64 0.60
C ASP A 187 -13.24 -11.45 0.93
N LEU A 188 -12.57 -10.47 0.33
CA LEU A 188 -11.18 -10.14 0.63
C LEU A 188 -11.03 -9.51 2.03
N ALA A 189 -11.99 -8.68 2.45
CA ALA A 189 -12.02 -8.13 3.80
C ALA A 189 -12.22 -9.22 4.86
N ASP A 190 -13.07 -10.22 4.56
CA ASP A 190 -13.38 -11.31 5.48
C ASP A 190 -12.27 -12.37 5.57
N SER A 191 -11.63 -12.74 4.45
CA SER A 191 -10.61 -13.80 4.44
C SER A 191 -9.69 -13.76 3.22
N ARG A 192 -8.44 -13.37 3.45
CA ARG A 192 -7.36 -13.45 2.43
C ARG A 192 -7.13 -14.87 1.93
N GLU A 193 -7.17 -15.87 2.83
CA GLU A 193 -6.95 -17.29 2.49
C GLU A 193 -8.05 -17.80 1.55
N ARG A 194 -9.29 -17.44 1.83
CA ARG A 194 -10.43 -17.81 0.99
C ARG A 194 -10.25 -17.28 -0.42
N VAL A 195 -9.94 -16.00 -0.59
CA VAL A 195 -9.74 -15.37 -1.90
C VAL A 195 -8.58 -16.04 -2.65
N GLY A 196 -7.45 -16.26 -2.00
CA GLY A 196 -6.30 -16.95 -2.59
C GLY A 196 -6.59 -18.40 -3.02
N SER A 197 -7.61 -19.05 -2.44
CA SER A 197 -8.01 -20.41 -2.82
C SER A 197 -8.79 -20.50 -4.14
N TYR A 198 -9.39 -19.41 -4.62
CA TYR A 198 -10.12 -19.40 -5.88
C TYR A 198 -9.20 -19.44 -7.11
N CYS A 199 -8.17 -18.64 -7.12
CA CYS A 199 -7.14 -18.67 -8.16
C CYS A 199 -5.82 -18.05 -7.66
N GLY A 200 -4.68 -18.38 -8.29
CA GLY A 200 -3.37 -17.89 -7.89
C GLY A 200 -3.20 -16.37 -8.00
N LEU A 201 -3.97 -15.69 -8.84
CA LEU A 201 -3.92 -14.24 -9.05
C LEU A 201 -5.06 -13.49 -8.35
N CYS A 202 -6.11 -14.18 -7.89
CA CYS A 202 -7.30 -13.55 -7.34
C CYS A 202 -6.98 -12.57 -6.20
N PHE A 203 -6.12 -12.97 -5.29
CA PHE A 203 -5.73 -12.13 -4.18
C PHE A 203 -5.04 -10.84 -4.65
N GLY A 204 -4.05 -10.94 -5.54
CA GLY A 204 -3.34 -9.77 -6.08
C GLY A 204 -4.26 -8.81 -6.84
N VAL A 205 -5.11 -9.33 -7.74
CA VAL A 205 -6.07 -8.48 -8.48
C VAL A 205 -7.03 -7.78 -7.53
N MET A 206 -7.58 -8.50 -6.54
CA MET A 206 -8.54 -7.92 -5.60
C MET A 206 -7.94 -6.81 -4.74
N GLN A 207 -6.73 -7.00 -4.19
CA GLN A 207 -6.14 -6.01 -3.29
C GLN A 207 -5.64 -4.78 -4.04
N TYR A 208 -5.06 -4.94 -5.23
CA TYR A 208 -4.53 -3.82 -6.03
C TYR A 208 -5.56 -3.28 -7.03
N ALA A 209 -5.91 -4.04 -8.05
CA ALA A 209 -6.76 -3.53 -9.14
C ALA A 209 -8.18 -3.21 -8.68
N THR A 210 -8.86 -4.13 -7.99
CA THR A 210 -10.20 -3.87 -7.47
C THR A 210 -10.14 -2.86 -6.31
N GLY A 211 -9.12 -2.93 -5.45
CA GLY A 211 -8.92 -2.00 -4.33
C GLY A 211 -8.73 -0.55 -4.78
N GLN A 212 -7.95 -0.29 -5.84
CA GLN A 212 -7.81 1.08 -6.35
C GLN A 212 -9.10 1.60 -7.01
N TRP A 213 -9.93 0.74 -7.60
CA TRP A 213 -11.26 1.13 -8.08
C TRP A 213 -12.25 1.40 -6.94
N ALA A 214 -12.17 0.64 -5.85
CA ALA A 214 -12.91 0.93 -4.62
C ALA A 214 -12.50 2.29 -4.02
N THR A 215 -11.20 2.58 -4.03
CA THR A 215 -10.68 3.90 -3.63
C THR A 215 -11.18 5.02 -4.56
N ALA A 216 -11.13 4.82 -5.88
CA ALA A 216 -11.65 5.79 -6.86
C ALA A 216 -13.13 6.08 -6.64
N TRP A 217 -13.93 5.04 -6.38
CA TRP A 217 -15.35 5.17 -6.10
C TRP A 217 -15.61 6.00 -4.83
N LEU A 218 -14.92 5.69 -3.72
CA LEU A 218 -15.02 6.44 -2.47
C LEU A 218 -14.59 7.91 -2.62
N VAL A 219 -13.50 8.15 -3.35
CA VAL A 219 -13.02 9.52 -3.66
C VAL A 219 -14.05 10.29 -4.49
N ASN A 220 -14.74 9.63 -5.42
CA ASN A 220 -15.81 10.27 -6.20
C ASN A 220 -17.05 10.60 -5.36
N GLN A 221 -17.38 9.80 -4.32
CA GLN A 221 -18.49 10.07 -3.41
C GLN A 221 -18.18 11.16 -2.38
N SER A 222 -16.91 11.37 -2.07
CA SER A 222 -16.42 12.34 -1.09
C SER A 222 -15.33 13.23 -1.69
N SER A 223 -14.10 13.05 -1.27
CA SER A 223 -12.91 13.68 -1.84
C SER A 223 -11.64 12.89 -1.53
N LEU A 224 -10.55 13.20 -2.23
CA LEU A 224 -9.23 12.66 -1.91
C LEU A 224 -8.78 13.08 -0.50
N ASP A 225 -9.09 14.31 -0.09
CA ASP A 225 -8.79 14.82 1.24
C ASP A 225 -9.59 14.10 2.32
N ASP A 226 -10.86 13.78 2.09
CA ASP A 226 -11.66 13.00 3.04
C ASP A 226 -11.09 11.60 3.20
N PHE A 227 -10.64 10.97 2.11
CA PHE A 227 -10.04 9.65 2.17
C PHE A 227 -8.76 9.65 3.03
N PHE A 228 -7.83 10.56 2.77
CA PHE A 228 -6.53 10.54 3.47
C PHE A 228 -6.54 11.32 4.79
N PHE A 229 -7.23 12.45 4.88
CA PHE A 229 -7.14 13.34 6.05
C PHE A 229 -8.38 13.34 6.95
N THR A 230 -9.46 12.65 6.55
CA THR A 230 -10.59 12.40 7.45
C THR A 230 -10.62 10.94 7.89
N PHE A 231 -10.48 9.96 6.99
CA PHE A 231 -10.54 8.54 7.36
C PHE A 231 -9.36 8.13 8.28
N TYR A 232 -8.12 8.11 7.78
CA TYR A 232 -6.98 7.56 8.54
C TYR A 232 -6.75 8.22 9.90
N PRO A 233 -6.79 9.56 10.05
CA PRO A 233 -6.58 10.19 11.37
C PRO A 233 -7.64 9.87 12.40
N ASN A 234 -8.82 9.41 12.01
CA ASN A 234 -9.91 9.07 12.92
C ASN A 234 -10.01 7.57 13.24
N VAL A 235 -9.24 6.70 12.56
CA VAL A 235 -9.29 5.24 12.80
C VAL A 235 -8.96 4.89 14.24
N TYR A 236 -7.98 5.55 14.84
CA TYR A 236 -7.59 5.30 16.23
C TYR A 236 -8.71 5.58 17.24
N GLU A 237 -9.45 6.68 17.06
CA GLU A 237 -10.48 7.11 18.01
C GLU A 237 -11.83 6.44 17.77
N LEU A 238 -12.20 6.21 16.50
CA LEU A 238 -13.54 5.77 16.11
C LEU A 238 -13.61 4.28 15.69
N GLY A 239 -12.44 3.63 15.54
CA GLY A 239 -12.34 2.36 14.83
C GLY A 239 -12.51 2.55 13.32
N VAL A 240 -12.28 1.47 12.55
CA VAL A 240 -12.38 1.51 11.08
C VAL A 240 -13.79 1.89 10.63
N ASP A 241 -14.83 1.24 11.15
CA ASP A 241 -16.21 1.49 10.74
C ASP A 241 -16.65 2.92 11.03
N GLY A 242 -16.35 3.44 12.24
CA GLY A 242 -16.72 4.81 12.62
C GLY A 242 -15.96 5.87 11.84
N ALA A 243 -14.68 5.62 11.52
CA ALA A 243 -13.89 6.51 10.68
C ALA A 243 -14.39 6.48 9.22
N PHE A 244 -14.78 5.31 8.73
CA PHE A 244 -15.34 5.12 7.40
C PHE A 244 -16.66 5.89 7.24
N GLU A 245 -17.60 5.70 8.14
CA GLU A 245 -18.87 6.42 8.12
C GLU A 245 -18.67 7.95 8.22
N LYS A 246 -17.72 8.38 9.05
CA LYS A 246 -17.38 9.80 9.18
C LYS A 246 -16.79 10.40 7.89
N ALA A 247 -15.93 9.67 7.20
CA ALA A 247 -15.24 10.16 6.01
C ALA A 247 -16.12 10.11 4.76
N PHE A 248 -16.94 9.07 4.62
CA PHE A 248 -17.65 8.77 3.37
C PHE A 248 -19.18 8.92 3.48
N GLY A 249 -19.72 9.06 4.69
CA GLY A 249 -21.16 9.27 4.92
C GLY A 249 -22.04 8.04 4.73
N LEU A 250 -21.44 6.85 4.61
CA LEU A 250 -22.11 5.56 4.48
C LEU A 250 -21.36 4.51 5.31
N THR A 251 -22.04 3.43 5.65
CA THR A 251 -21.43 2.30 6.35
C THR A 251 -20.58 1.46 5.37
N MET A 252 -19.64 0.67 5.89
CA MET A 252 -18.85 -0.27 5.10
C MET A 252 -19.74 -1.28 4.36
N GLU A 253 -20.84 -1.72 4.99
CA GLU A 253 -21.81 -2.63 4.38
C GLU A 253 -22.58 -2.00 3.20
N GLU A 254 -23.00 -0.75 3.33
CA GLU A 254 -23.63 0.00 2.24
C GLU A 254 -22.64 0.19 1.09
N PHE A 255 -21.38 0.53 1.41
CA PHE A 255 -20.33 0.63 0.41
C PHE A 255 -20.17 -0.67 -0.39
N TYR A 256 -20.08 -1.83 0.25
CA TYR A 256 -19.91 -3.09 -0.47
C TYR A 256 -21.05 -3.34 -1.47
N VAL A 257 -22.28 -3.02 -1.10
CA VAL A 257 -23.42 -3.18 -2.02
C VAL A 257 -23.35 -2.19 -3.18
N GLU A 258 -23.12 -0.91 -2.89
CA GLU A 258 -23.12 0.14 -3.90
C GLU A 258 -21.91 0.03 -4.86
N PHE A 259 -20.76 -0.43 -4.34
CA PHE A 259 -19.57 -0.66 -5.16
C PHE A 259 -19.75 -1.84 -6.13
N GLU A 260 -20.38 -2.94 -5.70
CA GLU A 260 -20.70 -4.04 -6.61
C GLU A 260 -21.69 -3.60 -7.71
N GLU A 261 -22.70 -2.78 -7.39
CA GLU A 261 -23.59 -2.18 -8.38
C GLU A 261 -22.83 -1.26 -9.37
N PHE A 262 -21.86 -0.50 -8.87
CA PHE A 262 -20.98 0.32 -9.72
C PHE A 262 -20.16 -0.53 -10.70
N LEU A 263 -19.64 -1.66 -10.26
CA LEU A 263 -18.85 -2.56 -11.13
C LEU A 263 -19.68 -3.23 -12.24
N GLU A 264 -21.02 -3.19 -12.18
CA GLU A 264 -21.91 -3.63 -13.26
C GLU A 264 -22.14 -2.54 -14.34
N LEU A 265 -21.70 -1.31 -14.11
CA LEU A 265 -21.87 -0.23 -15.08
C LEU A 265 -20.96 -0.46 -16.31
N PRO A 266 -21.31 0.10 -17.50
CA PRO A 266 -20.40 0.13 -18.64
C PRO A 266 -19.05 0.80 -18.30
N ALA A 267 -17.96 0.32 -18.87
CA ALA A 267 -16.60 0.78 -18.58
C ALA A 267 -16.41 2.30 -18.75
N ASP A 268 -17.06 2.91 -19.75
CA ASP A 268 -17.02 4.35 -19.96
C ASP A 268 -17.67 5.14 -18.81
N GLN A 269 -18.70 4.60 -18.17
CA GLN A 269 -19.31 5.21 -17.00
C GLN A 269 -18.45 5.00 -15.74
N GLN A 270 -17.80 3.84 -15.64
CA GLN A 270 -16.85 3.59 -14.55
C GLN A 270 -15.63 4.53 -14.66
N MET A 271 -15.06 4.68 -15.85
CA MET A 271 -13.94 5.60 -16.09
C MET A 271 -14.30 7.07 -15.84
N ALA A 272 -15.55 7.46 -16.01
CA ALA A 272 -16.00 8.85 -15.87
C ALA A 272 -15.92 9.39 -14.41
N ILE A 273 -15.78 8.53 -13.41
CA ILE A 273 -15.65 8.95 -12.00
C ILE A 273 -14.24 9.36 -11.62
N LEU A 274 -13.23 9.08 -12.46
CA LEU A 274 -11.84 9.34 -12.11
C LEU A 274 -11.59 10.83 -11.90
N PRO A 275 -10.91 11.22 -10.81
CA PRO A 275 -10.48 12.59 -10.64
C PRO A 275 -9.42 12.94 -11.69
N ASN A 276 -9.35 14.23 -12.01
CA ASN A 276 -8.30 14.73 -12.90
C ASN A 276 -7.04 15.03 -12.06
N PRO A 277 -5.90 14.36 -12.27
CA PRO A 277 -4.64 14.56 -11.53
C PRO A 277 -4.05 15.95 -11.64
#